data_e27f08a0217267cb914e05f614c788a2
#
_entry.id   e27f08a0217267cb914e05f614c788a2
#
_cell.length_a   1.000
_cell.length_b   1.000
_cell.length_c   1.000
_cell.angle_alpha   90.00
_cell.angle_beta   90.00
_cell.angle_gamma   90.00
#
_symmetry.space_group_name_H-M   'P 1'
#
loop_
_entity.id
_entity.type
_entity.pdbx_description
1 polymer ?
#
loop_
_entity_poly.entity_id
_entity_poly.type
_entity_poly.pdbx_seq_one_letter_code
_entity_poly.pdbx_strand_id
1 'polypeptide(L)'
;MIEDDIYSFLAPDDARSFFSLLSEQTIHICSISKSLCAGLRVAFLAFPDKYRERLVSGMPSINLKTVSLNGEIIAELIESGKAEKIVTRKKILARKRNQVFTSVFPENRPDNVERFFHWLELPKHLTSEELELLALQRGVRLLGSHRFAMRNEKKSSYVRVSVTSPDTEKELKRGLLILKNIFEEKPRDFFV
;
A
#
# COMPACT_ATOMS: atom_id res chain seq x y z
N MET A 1 21.65 3.87 2.79
CA MET A 1 20.37 3.49 2.14
C MET A 1 19.23 3.70 3.13
N ILE A 2 18.01 4.04 2.67
CA ILE A 2 16.81 4.07 3.51
C ILE A 2 15.88 2.99 2.98
N GLU A 3 15.47 2.07 3.86
CA GLU A 3 14.54 0.99 3.58
C GLU A 3 13.22 1.29 4.30
N ASP A 4 12.18 1.66 3.54
CA ASP A 4 10.82 1.85 4.08
C ASP A 4 10.05 0.53 3.94
N ASP A 5 9.95 -0.19 5.05
CA ASP A 5 9.45 -1.56 5.11
C ASP A 5 8.07 -1.67 5.77
N ILE A 6 7.15 -0.81 5.33
CA ILE A 6 5.77 -0.76 5.84
C ILE A 6 4.94 -2.01 5.50
N TYR A 7 5.39 -2.83 4.56
CA TYR A 7 4.69 -4.02 4.06
C TYR A 7 5.43 -5.34 4.31
N SER A 8 6.53 -5.35 5.06
CA SER A 8 7.31 -6.57 5.37
C SER A 8 6.46 -7.71 5.92
N PHE A 9 5.45 -7.39 6.70
CA PHE A 9 4.53 -8.40 7.25
C PHE A 9 3.76 -9.22 6.18
N LEU A 10 3.80 -8.80 4.90
CA LEU A 10 3.26 -9.53 3.75
C LEU A 10 4.34 -10.28 2.96
N ALA A 11 5.61 -10.08 3.30
CA ALA A 11 6.71 -10.75 2.65
C ALA A 11 6.74 -12.24 3.02
N PRO A 12 7.33 -13.10 2.17
CA PRO A 12 7.63 -14.48 2.54
C PRO A 12 8.51 -14.54 3.80
N ASP A 13 8.40 -15.62 4.57
CA ASP A 13 9.12 -15.77 5.85
C ASP A 13 10.65 -15.84 5.67
N ASP A 14 11.13 -16.20 4.49
CA ASP A 14 12.54 -16.23 4.11
C ASP A 14 13.05 -14.91 3.52
N ALA A 15 12.20 -13.91 3.35
CA ALA A 15 12.59 -12.59 2.85
C ALA A 15 13.52 -11.90 3.84
N ARG A 16 14.64 -11.38 3.32
CA ARG A 16 15.62 -10.64 4.11
C ARG A 16 15.52 -9.14 3.83
N SER A 17 15.54 -8.35 4.90
CA SER A 17 15.64 -6.89 4.76
C SER A 17 17.06 -6.49 4.31
N PHE A 18 17.18 -5.37 3.65
CA PHE A 18 18.49 -4.78 3.35
C PHE A 18 19.24 -4.46 4.62
N PHE A 19 18.56 -4.06 5.69
CA PHE A 19 19.17 -3.84 6.98
C PHE A 19 19.84 -5.11 7.53
N SER A 20 19.24 -6.28 7.37
CA SER A 20 19.84 -7.55 7.81
C SER A 20 21.09 -7.93 7.04
N LEU A 21 21.26 -7.42 5.82
CA LEU A 21 22.42 -7.70 4.95
C LEU A 21 23.51 -6.61 5.05
N LEU A 22 23.10 -5.35 5.24
CA LEU A 22 23.96 -4.16 5.16
C LEU A 22 23.64 -3.20 6.32
N SER A 23 23.63 -3.68 7.55
CA SER A 23 23.23 -2.92 8.75
C SER A 23 23.94 -1.59 8.89
N GLU A 24 25.26 -1.57 8.62
CA GLU A 24 26.10 -0.37 8.75
C GLU A 24 25.81 0.72 7.69
N GLN A 25 25.03 0.41 6.67
CA GLN A 25 24.76 1.32 5.55
C GLN A 25 23.27 1.62 5.38
N THR A 26 22.39 0.98 6.18
CA THR A 26 20.94 1.03 6.01
C THR A 26 20.28 1.66 7.24
N ILE A 27 19.29 2.52 6.99
CA ILE A 27 18.28 2.94 7.98
C ILE A 27 17.02 2.19 7.59
N HIS A 28 16.54 1.32 8.48
CA HIS A 28 15.32 0.55 8.29
C HIS A 28 14.17 1.19 9.05
N ILE A 29 13.05 1.39 8.36
CA ILE A 29 11.83 2.00 8.89
C ILE A 29 10.72 0.95 8.89
N CYS A 30 10.34 0.47 10.07
CA CYS A 30 9.23 -0.46 10.24
C CYS A 30 8.00 0.29 10.76
N SER A 31 7.06 0.60 9.87
CA SER A 31 5.82 1.26 10.25
C SER A 31 4.71 0.24 10.52
N ILE A 32 4.01 0.41 11.64
CA ILE A 32 2.87 -0.44 12.01
C ILE A 32 1.53 0.02 11.42
N SER A 33 1.54 1.08 10.62
CA SER A 33 0.31 1.68 10.06
C SER A 33 -0.50 0.72 9.21
N LYS A 34 0.14 -0.22 8.52
CA LYS A 34 -0.52 -1.20 7.66
C LYS A 34 -0.71 -2.55 8.34
N SER A 35 0.26 -2.96 9.14
CA SER A 35 0.18 -4.22 9.91
C SER A 35 -0.85 -4.16 11.03
N LEU A 36 -0.89 -3.08 11.81
CA LEU A 36 -1.82 -2.92 12.93
C LEU A 36 -2.89 -1.86 12.66
N CYS A 37 -2.57 -0.58 12.86
CA CYS A 37 -3.54 0.51 12.74
C CYS A 37 -2.87 1.82 12.29
N ALA A 38 -3.37 2.42 11.21
CA ALA A 38 -2.85 3.67 10.67
C ALA A 38 -3.01 4.86 11.64
N GLY A 39 -4.05 4.83 12.48
CA GLY A 39 -4.34 5.90 13.45
C GLY A 39 -3.33 6.01 14.59
N LEU A 40 -2.58 4.95 14.91
CA LEU A 40 -1.60 4.96 15.99
C LEU A 40 -0.35 5.79 15.67
N ARG A 41 -0.03 6.03 14.41
CA ARG A 41 1.06 6.92 13.97
C ARG A 41 2.41 6.63 14.62
N VAL A 42 2.79 5.36 14.70
CA VAL A 42 4.08 4.91 15.23
C VAL A 42 4.86 4.15 14.16
N ALA A 43 6.16 4.38 14.14
CA ALA A 43 7.12 3.61 13.37
C ALA A 43 8.37 3.36 14.24
N PHE A 44 9.03 2.24 13.98
CA PHE A 44 10.29 1.87 14.59
C PHE A 44 11.42 2.09 13.59
N LEU A 45 12.55 2.61 14.05
CA LEU A 45 13.73 2.79 13.23
C LEU A 45 14.87 1.94 13.79
N ALA A 46 15.49 1.13 12.92
CA ALA A 46 16.76 0.49 13.18
C ALA A 46 17.84 1.16 12.31
N PHE A 47 18.94 1.55 12.91
CA PHE A 47 19.99 2.30 12.21
C PHE A 47 21.36 2.13 12.90
N PRO A 48 22.49 2.32 12.18
CA PRO A 48 23.82 2.31 12.74
C PRO A 48 24.03 3.43 13.74
N ASP A 49 24.81 3.19 14.79
CA ASP A 49 25.08 4.15 15.87
C ASP A 49 25.64 5.50 15.37
N LYS A 50 26.38 5.50 14.29
CA LYS A 50 26.90 6.75 13.65
C LYS A 50 25.83 7.76 13.26
N TYR A 51 24.56 7.35 13.16
CA TYR A 51 23.43 8.24 12.85
C TYR A 51 22.62 8.62 14.08
N ARG A 52 22.88 8.02 15.25
CA ARG A 52 22.09 8.19 16.49
C ARG A 52 21.91 9.66 16.86
N GLU A 53 23.02 10.37 17.03
CA GLU A 53 23.00 11.77 17.45
C GLU A 53 22.17 12.64 16.50
N ARG A 54 22.40 12.50 15.19
CA ARG A 54 21.72 13.29 14.15
C ARG A 54 20.22 12.99 14.10
N LEU A 55 19.83 11.71 14.22
CA LEU A 55 18.41 11.31 14.18
C LEU A 55 17.69 11.76 15.45
N VAL A 56 18.26 11.52 16.63
CA VAL A 56 17.65 11.86 17.91
C VAL A 56 17.52 13.38 18.08
N SER A 57 18.53 14.16 17.71
CA SER A 57 18.48 15.63 17.76
C SER A 57 17.56 16.24 16.70
N GLY A 58 17.38 15.59 15.55
CA GLY A 58 16.50 16.06 14.49
C GLY A 58 15.01 15.78 14.74
N MET A 59 14.67 14.73 15.50
CA MET A 59 13.28 14.33 15.75
C MET A 59 12.42 15.44 16.38
N PRO A 60 12.86 16.17 17.40
CA PRO A 60 12.06 17.25 18.00
C PRO A 60 11.74 18.39 17.04
N SER A 61 12.55 18.58 16.00
CA SER A 61 12.32 19.64 15.00
C SER A 61 11.15 19.33 14.05
N ILE A 62 10.81 18.03 13.91
CA ILE A 62 9.75 17.58 13.00
C ILE A 62 8.48 17.25 13.81
N ASN A 63 8.65 16.55 14.93
CA ASN A 63 7.56 16.17 15.80
C ASN A 63 8.10 16.06 17.24
N LEU A 64 7.50 16.80 18.17
CA LEU A 64 8.00 16.89 19.55
C LEU A 64 8.16 15.53 20.21
N LYS A 65 7.22 14.61 20.03
CA LYS A 65 7.24 13.26 20.60
C LYS A 65 6.15 12.38 19.99
N THR A 66 6.44 11.09 19.84
CA THR A 66 5.37 10.10 19.65
C THR A 66 4.46 10.09 20.86
N VAL A 67 3.15 10.03 20.63
CA VAL A 67 2.15 9.97 21.71
C VAL A 67 2.40 8.73 22.57
N SER A 68 2.75 8.93 23.84
CA SER A 68 3.16 7.85 24.74
C SER A 68 2.09 6.76 24.86
N LEU A 69 0.81 7.16 24.95
CA LEU A 69 -0.32 6.21 24.98
C LEU A 69 -0.33 5.26 23.78
N ASN A 70 -0.02 5.76 22.57
CA ASN A 70 0.03 4.93 21.37
C ASN A 70 1.17 3.91 21.45
N GLY A 71 2.30 4.31 22.05
CA GLY A 71 3.42 3.40 22.32
C GLY A 71 3.04 2.27 23.26
N GLU A 72 2.38 2.59 24.38
CA GLU A 72 1.90 1.61 25.36
C GLU A 72 0.86 0.65 24.76
N ILE A 73 -0.08 1.15 23.94
CA ILE A 73 -1.06 0.31 23.25
C ILE A 73 -0.33 -0.70 22.34
N ILE A 74 0.71 -0.26 21.65
CA ILE A 74 1.47 -1.14 20.74
C ILE A 74 2.27 -2.17 21.54
N ALA A 75 2.93 -1.76 22.62
CA ALA A 75 3.66 -2.67 23.50
C ALA A 75 2.74 -3.78 24.01
N GLU A 76 1.57 -3.42 24.58
CA GLU A 76 0.55 -4.38 25.03
C GLU A 76 0.09 -5.32 23.91
N LEU A 77 -0.13 -4.80 22.68
CA LEU A 77 -0.54 -5.64 21.55
C LEU A 77 0.54 -6.65 21.16
N ILE A 78 1.81 -6.27 21.23
CA ILE A 78 2.94 -7.14 20.90
C ILE A 78 3.13 -8.18 22.02
N GLU A 79 3.23 -7.74 23.27
CA GLU A 79 3.50 -8.61 24.43
C GLU A 79 2.39 -9.63 24.66
N SER A 80 1.13 -9.23 24.46
CA SER A 80 -0.03 -10.16 24.57
C SER A 80 -0.22 -11.09 23.36
N GLY A 81 0.61 -10.98 22.30
CA GLY A 81 0.46 -11.74 21.06
C GLY A 81 -0.76 -11.35 20.21
N LYS A 82 -1.47 -10.26 20.57
CA LYS A 82 -2.62 -9.77 19.80
C LYS A 82 -2.20 -9.17 18.46
N ALA A 83 -1.01 -8.55 18.39
CA ALA A 83 -0.48 -7.99 17.15
C ALA A 83 -0.36 -9.05 16.05
N GLU A 84 0.18 -10.22 16.36
CA GLU A 84 0.31 -11.34 15.42
C GLU A 84 -1.05 -11.86 14.95
N LYS A 85 -2.03 -11.97 15.86
CA LYS A 85 -3.40 -12.37 15.52
C LYS A 85 -4.06 -11.38 14.57
N ILE A 86 -3.84 -10.07 14.76
CA ILE A 86 -4.35 -9.02 13.86
C ILE A 86 -3.73 -9.16 12.48
N VAL A 87 -2.40 -9.34 12.39
CA VAL A 87 -1.68 -9.53 11.13
C VAL A 87 -2.20 -10.77 10.39
N THR A 88 -2.30 -11.90 11.08
CA THR A 88 -2.82 -13.14 10.50
C THR A 88 -4.22 -12.94 9.93
N ARG A 89 -5.11 -12.27 10.68
CA ARG A 89 -6.47 -11.97 10.21
C ARG A 89 -6.47 -11.08 8.97
N LYS A 90 -5.60 -10.07 8.92
CA LYS A 90 -5.44 -9.20 7.74
C LYS A 90 -4.96 -9.99 6.52
N LYS A 91 -4.00 -10.89 6.67
CA LYS A 91 -3.53 -11.78 5.60
C LYS A 91 -4.68 -12.64 5.05
N ILE A 92 -5.49 -13.26 5.92
CA ILE A 92 -6.65 -14.05 5.51
C ILE A 92 -7.67 -13.20 4.73
N LEU A 93 -7.99 -12.00 5.21
CA LEU A 93 -8.89 -11.09 4.52
C LEU A 93 -8.32 -10.64 3.17
N ALA A 94 -7.03 -10.36 3.10
CA ALA A 94 -6.38 -10.00 1.85
C ALA A 94 -6.45 -11.14 0.82
N ARG A 95 -6.22 -12.39 1.22
CA ARG A 95 -6.37 -13.57 0.34
C ARG A 95 -7.77 -13.65 -0.27
N LYS A 96 -8.82 -13.52 0.55
CA LYS A 96 -10.22 -13.55 0.06
C LYS A 96 -10.48 -12.43 -0.94
N ARG A 97 -10.02 -11.23 -0.66
CA ARG A 97 -10.20 -10.07 -1.53
C ARG A 97 -9.40 -10.18 -2.82
N ASN A 98 -8.22 -10.79 -2.78
CA ASN A 98 -7.45 -11.12 -3.97
C ASN A 98 -8.15 -12.17 -4.85
N GLN A 99 -8.89 -13.11 -4.27
CA GLN A 99 -9.74 -14.02 -5.04
C GLN A 99 -10.84 -13.26 -5.79
N VAL A 100 -11.47 -12.27 -5.14
CA VAL A 100 -12.46 -11.39 -5.81
C VAL A 100 -11.79 -10.60 -6.94
N PHE A 101 -10.59 -10.03 -6.70
CA PHE A 101 -9.83 -9.32 -7.74
C PHE A 101 -9.52 -10.22 -8.94
N THR A 102 -8.96 -11.41 -8.70
CA THR A 102 -8.63 -12.38 -9.75
C THR A 102 -9.87 -12.88 -10.50
N SER A 103 -11.05 -12.94 -9.86
CA SER A 103 -12.29 -13.29 -10.56
C SER A 103 -12.73 -12.27 -11.60
N VAL A 104 -12.31 -11.00 -11.47
CA VAL A 104 -12.63 -9.92 -12.41
C VAL A 104 -11.49 -9.67 -13.39
N PHE A 105 -10.25 -9.76 -12.93
CA PHE A 105 -9.01 -9.56 -13.70
C PHE A 105 -8.13 -10.82 -13.64
N PRO A 106 -8.51 -11.92 -14.30
CA PRO A 106 -7.78 -13.20 -14.19
C PRO A 106 -6.37 -13.13 -14.78
N GLU A 107 -6.14 -12.27 -15.78
CA GLU A 107 -4.84 -12.03 -16.41
C GLU A 107 -3.84 -11.32 -15.49
N ASN A 108 -4.33 -10.64 -14.45
CA ASN A 108 -3.52 -9.90 -13.47
C ASN A 108 -3.39 -10.64 -12.13
N ARG A 109 -3.42 -11.98 -12.17
CA ARG A 109 -3.29 -12.80 -10.96
C ARG A 109 -1.98 -12.47 -10.22
N PRO A 110 -2.02 -12.12 -8.93
CA PRO A 110 -0.83 -11.77 -8.18
C PRO A 110 -0.01 -13.01 -7.79
N ASP A 111 1.31 -12.89 -7.79
CA ASP A 111 2.22 -13.90 -7.23
C ASP A 111 2.04 -14.01 -5.70
N ASN A 112 1.89 -12.87 -5.03
CA ASN A 112 1.55 -12.82 -3.61
C ASN A 112 0.05 -12.55 -3.44
N VAL A 113 -0.68 -13.57 -3.00
CA VAL A 113 -2.13 -13.51 -2.77
C VAL A 113 -2.55 -12.67 -1.56
N GLU A 114 -1.60 -12.14 -0.79
CA GLU A 114 -1.84 -11.28 0.39
C GLU A 114 -1.63 -9.80 0.08
N ARG A 115 -1.33 -9.41 -1.16
CA ARG A 115 -1.12 -8.01 -1.56
C ARG A 115 -2.34 -7.15 -1.25
N PHE A 116 -2.07 -5.92 -0.85
CA PHE A 116 -3.12 -4.92 -0.61
C PHE A 116 -3.40 -4.06 -1.83
N PHE A 117 -2.44 -3.99 -2.76
CA PHE A 117 -2.53 -3.16 -3.95
C PHE A 117 -2.11 -3.93 -5.20
N HIS A 118 -2.75 -3.59 -6.30
CA HIS A 118 -2.40 -4.05 -7.64
C HIS A 118 -2.14 -2.85 -8.54
N TRP A 119 -1.19 -3.00 -9.45
CA TRP A 119 -1.01 -2.12 -10.57
C TRP A 119 -1.63 -2.77 -11.79
N LEU A 120 -2.60 -2.10 -12.40
CA LEU A 120 -3.19 -2.53 -13.66
C LEU A 120 -2.69 -1.63 -14.77
N GLU A 121 -2.24 -2.23 -15.86
CA GLU A 121 -1.92 -1.51 -17.09
C GLU A 121 -3.21 -1.00 -17.74
N LEU A 122 -3.17 0.23 -18.25
CA LEU A 122 -4.32 0.84 -18.89
C LEU A 122 -4.38 0.49 -20.36
N PRO A 123 -5.58 0.37 -20.95
CA PRO A 123 -5.74 0.33 -22.39
C PRO A 123 -5.12 1.57 -23.04
N LYS A 124 -4.56 1.41 -24.25
CA LYS A 124 -3.83 2.49 -24.95
C LYS A 124 -4.64 3.77 -25.20
N HIS A 125 -5.96 3.66 -25.21
CA HIS A 125 -6.88 4.78 -25.45
C HIS A 125 -7.22 5.57 -24.18
N LEU A 126 -6.66 5.18 -23.02
CA LEU A 126 -7.04 5.76 -21.73
C LEU A 126 -5.80 6.24 -20.98
N THR A 127 -5.83 7.47 -20.50
CA THR A 127 -4.81 8.00 -19.58
C THR A 127 -5.21 7.75 -18.13
N SER A 128 -4.23 7.81 -17.23
CA SER A 128 -4.49 7.61 -15.79
C SER A 128 -5.37 8.70 -15.19
N GLU A 129 -5.28 9.93 -15.72
CA GLU A 129 -6.09 11.08 -15.32
C GLU A 129 -7.54 10.92 -15.77
N GLU A 130 -7.75 10.54 -17.04
CA GLU A 130 -9.09 10.27 -17.59
C GLU A 130 -9.78 9.14 -16.81
N LEU A 131 -9.04 8.06 -16.53
CA LEU A 131 -9.56 6.94 -15.76
C LEU A 131 -10.01 7.38 -14.35
N GLU A 132 -9.20 8.17 -13.64
CA GLU A 132 -9.58 8.68 -12.31
C GLU A 132 -10.90 9.44 -12.36
N LEU A 133 -11.07 10.31 -13.37
CA LEU A 133 -12.27 11.11 -13.53
C LEU A 133 -13.49 10.24 -13.84
N LEU A 134 -13.37 9.33 -14.82
CA LEU A 134 -14.47 8.43 -15.21
C LEU A 134 -14.89 7.49 -14.08
N ALA A 135 -13.93 6.96 -13.34
CA ALA A 135 -14.18 6.10 -12.19
C ALA A 135 -14.87 6.87 -11.06
N LEU A 136 -14.40 8.10 -10.78
CA LEU A 136 -15.00 8.96 -9.75
C LEU A 136 -16.46 9.29 -10.08
N GLN A 137 -16.79 9.61 -11.33
CA GLN A 137 -18.17 9.84 -11.79
C GLN A 137 -19.06 8.62 -11.57
N ARG A 138 -18.50 7.41 -11.55
CA ARG A 138 -19.20 6.15 -11.30
C ARG A 138 -19.12 5.68 -9.83
N GLY A 139 -18.64 6.56 -8.94
CA GLY A 139 -18.54 6.31 -7.50
C GLY A 139 -17.38 5.41 -7.09
N VAL A 140 -16.32 5.32 -7.92
CA VAL A 140 -15.09 4.59 -7.62
C VAL A 140 -13.91 5.55 -7.51
N ARG A 141 -13.25 5.57 -6.35
CA ARG A 141 -12.02 6.33 -6.16
C ARG A 141 -10.81 5.41 -6.32
N LEU A 142 -9.88 5.79 -7.19
CA LEU A 142 -8.62 5.10 -7.42
C LEU A 142 -7.48 6.12 -7.63
N LEU A 143 -6.26 5.65 -7.76
CA LEU A 143 -5.10 6.51 -7.92
C LEU A 143 -4.33 6.08 -9.18
N GLY A 144 -4.28 6.98 -10.15
CA GLY A 144 -3.49 6.82 -11.37
C GLY A 144 -1.99 6.95 -11.12
N SER A 145 -1.20 6.35 -11.98
CA SER A 145 0.25 6.34 -11.86
C SER A 145 0.89 7.73 -11.99
N HIS A 146 0.24 8.70 -12.65
CA HIS A 146 0.70 10.09 -12.71
C HIS A 146 0.93 10.72 -11.31
N ARG A 147 0.22 10.24 -10.27
CA ARG A 147 0.39 10.71 -8.89
C ARG A 147 1.66 10.19 -8.21
N PHE A 148 2.29 9.18 -8.80
CA PHE A 148 3.49 8.51 -8.28
C PHE A 148 4.71 8.77 -9.17
N ALA A 149 4.51 9.32 -10.36
CA ALA A 149 5.59 9.62 -11.30
C ALA A 149 6.48 10.76 -10.79
N MET A 150 7.78 10.62 -10.99
CA MET A 150 8.72 11.74 -10.82
C MET A 150 8.58 12.70 -12.01
N ARG A 151 8.99 13.98 -11.82
CA ARG A 151 8.98 14.97 -12.90
C ARG A 151 9.76 14.45 -14.11
N ASN A 152 9.15 14.55 -15.30
CA ASN A 152 9.69 14.15 -16.62
C ASN A 152 9.58 12.66 -16.99
N GLU A 153 8.86 11.82 -16.28
CA GLU A 153 8.54 10.50 -16.76
C GLU A 153 7.45 10.53 -17.84
N LYS A 154 7.61 9.67 -18.85
CA LYS A 154 6.58 9.46 -19.89
C LYS A 154 5.25 9.15 -19.23
N LYS A 155 4.14 9.59 -19.84
CA LYS A 155 2.77 9.30 -19.39
C LYS A 155 2.67 7.84 -18.96
N SER A 156 2.52 7.62 -17.68
CA SER A 156 2.46 6.28 -17.13
C SER A 156 1.05 5.71 -17.33
N SER A 157 1.01 4.51 -17.90
CA SER A 157 -0.25 3.87 -18.31
C SER A 157 -0.73 2.85 -17.27
N TYR A 158 -0.70 3.21 -15.99
CA TYR A 158 -1.09 2.30 -14.90
C TYR A 158 -2.05 2.96 -13.93
N VAL A 159 -2.83 2.12 -13.24
CA VAL A 159 -3.65 2.53 -12.10
C VAL A 159 -3.37 1.64 -10.89
N ARG A 160 -3.30 2.24 -9.71
CA ARG A 160 -3.20 1.51 -8.44
C ARG A 160 -4.59 1.21 -7.89
N VAL A 161 -4.90 -0.07 -7.78
CA VAL A 161 -6.16 -0.58 -7.21
C VAL A 161 -5.89 -1.11 -5.81
N SER A 162 -6.65 -0.64 -4.81
CA SER A 162 -6.62 -1.17 -3.44
C SER A 162 -7.70 -2.22 -3.26
N VAL A 163 -7.32 -3.44 -2.91
CA VAL A 163 -8.30 -4.50 -2.58
C VAL A 163 -8.75 -4.43 -1.12
N THR A 164 -8.07 -3.68 -0.29
CA THR A 164 -8.34 -3.60 1.16
C THR A 164 -9.08 -2.34 1.59
N SER A 165 -9.28 -1.36 0.69
CA SER A 165 -9.98 -0.11 1.01
C SER A 165 -11.50 -0.22 1.08
N PRO A 166 -12.20 -0.99 0.22
CA PRO A 166 -13.65 -1.17 0.34
C PRO A 166 -14.02 -1.90 1.64
N ASP A 167 -15.15 -1.56 2.24
CA ASP A 167 -15.59 -2.17 3.50
C ASP A 167 -15.99 -3.64 3.31
N THR A 168 -16.58 -3.99 2.18
CA THR A 168 -17.07 -5.33 1.88
C THR A 168 -16.52 -5.89 0.57
N GLU A 169 -16.51 -7.23 0.45
CA GLU A 169 -16.17 -7.91 -0.81
C GLU A 169 -17.16 -7.57 -1.94
N LYS A 170 -18.44 -7.29 -1.59
CA LYS A 170 -19.45 -6.87 -2.55
C LYS A 170 -19.12 -5.51 -3.16
N GLU A 171 -18.70 -4.55 -2.34
CA GLU A 171 -18.26 -3.23 -2.80
C GLU A 171 -16.99 -3.32 -3.64
N LEU A 172 -16.02 -4.13 -3.19
CA LEU A 172 -14.82 -4.41 -3.96
C LEU A 172 -15.17 -4.93 -5.35
N LYS A 173 -16.00 -5.99 -5.42
CA LYS A 173 -16.42 -6.58 -6.69
C LYS A 173 -17.14 -5.57 -7.59
N ARG A 174 -18.05 -4.77 -7.03
CA ARG A 174 -18.74 -3.70 -7.76
C ARG A 174 -17.75 -2.69 -8.35
N GLY A 175 -16.79 -2.22 -7.54
CA GLY A 175 -15.77 -1.26 -7.99
C GLY A 175 -14.89 -1.83 -9.11
N LEU A 176 -14.46 -3.09 -8.98
CA LEU A 176 -13.67 -3.78 -10.00
C LEU A 176 -14.44 -3.97 -11.30
N LEU A 177 -15.72 -4.30 -11.25
CA LEU A 177 -16.58 -4.42 -12.45
C LEU A 177 -16.76 -3.07 -13.14
N ILE A 178 -16.95 -1.99 -12.39
CA ILE A 178 -17.00 -0.63 -12.96
C ILE A 178 -15.69 -0.31 -13.67
N LEU A 179 -14.54 -0.62 -13.05
CA LEU A 179 -13.23 -0.40 -13.65
C LEU A 179 -13.05 -1.21 -14.93
N LYS A 180 -13.45 -2.49 -14.91
CA LYS A 180 -13.38 -3.35 -16.09
C LYS A 180 -14.25 -2.82 -17.24
N ASN A 181 -15.46 -2.37 -16.96
CA ASN A 181 -16.34 -1.77 -17.97
C ASN A 181 -15.70 -0.52 -18.59
N ILE A 182 -15.05 0.34 -17.78
CA ILE A 182 -14.34 1.51 -18.33
C ILE A 182 -13.19 1.09 -19.26
N PHE A 183 -12.48 0.01 -18.95
CA PHE A 183 -11.40 -0.50 -19.79
C PHE A 183 -11.89 -1.05 -21.13
N GLU A 184 -13.10 -1.61 -21.15
CA GLU A 184 -13.74 -2.20 -22.33
C GLU A 184 -14.53 -1.18 -23.19
N GLU A 185 -14.77 0.03 -22.67
CA GLU A 185 -15.42 1.11 -23.42
C GLU A 185 -14.53 1.56 -24.58
N LYS A 186 -15.14 1.65 -25.78
CA LYS A 186 -14.45 2.22 -26.94
C LYS A 186 -14.14 3.70 -26.69
N PRO A 187 -13.05 4.23 -27.29
CA PRO A 187 -12.78 5.66 -27.27
C PRO A 187 -14.07 6.41 -27.65
N ARG A 188 -14.50 7.35 -26.82
CA ARG A 188 -15.58 8.26 -27.23
C ARG A 188 -14.97 9.18 -28.26
N ASP A 189 -15.49 9.15 -29.48
CA ASP A 189 -15.20 10.16 -30.48
C ASP A 189 -15.74 11.50 -29.94
N PHE A 190 -14.87 12.28 -29.32
CA PHE A 190 -15.17 13.64 -28.84
C PHE A 190 -15.15 14.67 -29.99
N PHE A 191 -15.31 14.22 -31.24
CA PHE A 191 -15.41 15.09 -32.42
C PHE A 191 -16.75 14.89 -33.11
N VAL A 192 -17.76 15.55 -32.63
CA VAL A 192 -18.84 16.13 -33.44
C VAL A 192 -19.23 17.48 -32.81
#